data_d9c7d2d04f0058d3af18156af6a5390c
#
_entry.id   d9c7d2d04f0058d3af18156af6a5390c
#
_cell.length_a   1.000
_cell.length_b   1.000
_cell.length_c   1.000
_cell.angle_alpha   90.00
_cell.angle_beta   90.00
_cell.angle_gamma   90.00
#
_symmetry.space_group_name_H-M   'P 1'
#
loop_
_entity.id
_entity.type
_entity.pdbx_description
1 polymer ?
#
loop_
_entity_poly.entity_id
_entity_poly.type
_entity_poly.pdbx_seq_one_letter_code
_entity_poly.pdbx_strand_id
1 'polypeptide(L)'
;METLKGLKRTHYCGDLRMDNVGEEVILNGWVQKKRNLGGLVFVDLRDIRGISQIIFDADVSKDAFEKAEKLGSEYVIAVKGIVRERQAKNPNMATGDIEISATELRVLSKSQTPPIYIKDDDNVSEDKRLKYRFLDLRKPSMQNNLIMRSKVAQIVRQYLSENNFLEIETPFLIKPSPEGARDYLVPSRVNPGKFYALPQSPQLFKQILMVSGMDRYFQIVKCFRDEDLRADRQPEFTQIDCEMSFVDENDVMTMMENMIGRIFKEIHNIDIQLPLKRMTYKEAMDRFGSDKPDTRFAMELTDLSDLVKDCGFGVFSSAANAANSSVRAINAIGGADAFSKKGMKKLEEHAKTYKAKGLAWIKVTEEGIDSPIAKFFTEDEIKAILDRMDAKAGDLILFVADKNKVVYDALGQLRLEVARKMDLIDKNKYNLLWVTEFPLFEEDEETGRMIAMHHPFTCPLDEDIDKLDQEDKTQLRAKAYDMVLNGYELGGGSVRISDEEVQEKMFKALGMSQETANDKFGYLLEAFKYGVPPHAGLAFGFDRLMMLLTGADNIREVIAFPKNQNAICPMTNAPGLPEDGQLEELSIKVDLEEQE
;
A
#
# COMPACT_ATOMS: atom_id res chain seq x y z
N MET A 1 -40.73 12.59 15.19
CA MET A 1 -39.33 12.19 15.47
C MET A 1 -39.12 12.42 16.97
N GLU A 2 -38.68 11.39 17.69
CA GLU A 2 -38.42 11.52 19.12
C GLU A 2 -37.02 12.14 19.33
N THR A 3 -36.82 12.81 20.46
CA THR A 3 -35.56 13.53 20.73
C THR A 3 -34.65 12.75 21.68
N LEU A 4 -33.36 13.02 21.63
CA LEU A 4 -32.36 12.43 22.52
C LEU A 4 -32.39 13.00 23.95
N LYS A 5 -33.21 14.06 24.19
CA LYS A 5 -33.24 14.77 25.49
C LYS A 5 -33.50 13.81 26.66
N GLY A 6 -32.55 13.74 27.60
CA GLY A 6 -32.60 12.86 28.77
C GLY A 6 -32.10 11.42 28.52
N LEU A 7 -31.83 11.03 27.28
CA LEU A 7 -31.28 9.68 26.92
C LEU A 7 -29.91 9.76 26.28
N LYS A 8 -29.01 10.58 26.84
CA LYS A 8 -27.59 10.56 26.39
C LYS A 8 -26.95 9.23 26.79
N ARG A 9 -26.16 8.66 25.86
CA ARG A 9 -25.45 7.42 26.09
C ARG A 9 -24.61 7.44 27.37
N THR A 10 -24.76 6.40 28.19
CA THR A 10 -23.93 6.15 29.38
C THR A 10 -22.83 5.13 29.08
N HIS A 11 -23.11 4.10 28.27
CA HIS A 11 -22.23 3.02 27.92
C HIS A 11 -22.29 2.71 26.41
N TYR A 12 -21.21 2.19 25.87
CA TYR A 12 -21.23 1.59 24.52
C TYR A 12 -21.78 0.17 24.55
N CYS A 13 -22.43 -0.24 23.45
CA CYS A 13 -23.05 -1.56 23.37
C CYS A 13 -22.05 -2.71 23.56
N GLY A 14 -20.82 -2.57 23.07
CA GLY A 14 -19.80 -3.61 23.15
C GLY A 14 -19.04 -3.69 24.46
N ASP A 15 -19.19 -2.71 25.37
CA ASP A 15 -18.36 -2.59 26.58
C ASP A 15 -18.98 -3.28 27.81
N LEU A 16 -20.27 -3.59 27.79
CA LEU A 16 -20.98 -4.18 28.91
C LEU A 16 -20.59 -5.64 29.17
N ARG A 17 -20.47 -5.98 30.45
CA ARG A 17 -20.11 -7.32 30.95
C ARG A 17 -20.93 -7.70 32.17
N MET A 18 -20.67 -8.88 32.75
CA MET A 18 -21.34 -9.37 33.96
C MET A 18 -21.23 -8.42 35.16
N ASP A 19 -20.14 -7.66 35.26
CA ASP A 19 -19.91 -6.67 36.32
C ASP A 19 -20.92 -5.52 36.29
N ASN A 20 -21.57 -5.30 35.13
CA ASN A 20 -22.60 -4.27 34.98
C ASN A 20 -24.03 -4.77 35.33
N VAL A 21 -24.18 -6.04 35.73
CA VAL A 21 -25.53 -6.58 36.06
C VAL A 21 -26.14 -5.82 37.22
N GLY A 22 -27.38 -5.35 37.02
CA GLY A 22 -28.10 -4.51 37.96
C GLY A 22 -27.99 -3.00 37.70
N GLU A 23 -27.07 -2.57 36.85
CA GLU A 23 -26.92 -1.15 36.50
C GLU A 23 -28.01 -0.70 35.52
N GLU A 24 -28.48 0.54 35.72
CA GLU A 24 -29.32 1.23 34.74
C GLU A 24 -28.41 1.88 33.68
N VAL A 25 -28.59 1.51 32.39
CA VAL A 25 -27.79 2.00 31.28
C VAL A 25 -28.65 2.67 30.20
N ILE A 26 -28.02 3.59 29.46
CA ILE A 26 -28.60 4.20 28.27
C ILE A 26 -27.66 3.86 27.09
N LEU A 27 -28.20 3.12 26.11
CA LEU A 27 -27.51 2.73 24.91
C LEU A 27 -28.13 3.41 23.69
N ASN A 28 -27.27 3.85 22.75
CA ASN A 28 -27.69 4.48 21.51
C ASN A 28 -26.96 3.79 20.35
N GLY A 29 -27.71 3.40 19.32
CA GLY A 29 -27.11 2.66 18.20
C GLY A 29 -28.11 2.37 17.10
N TRP A 30 -27.70 1.46 16.23
CA TRP A 30 -28.47 0.97 15.09
C TRP A 30 -29.04 -0.41 15.38
N VAL A 31 -30.31 -0.62 14.99
CA VAL A 31 -30.97 -1.94 15.05
C VAL A 31 -30.36 -2.84 14.00
N GLN A 32 -29.52 -3.78 14.40
CA GLN A 32 -28.93 -4.75 13.48
C GLN A 32 -29.88 -5.89 13.13
N LYS A 33 -30.53 -6.44 14.15
CA LYS A 33 -31.48 -7.56 14.00
C LYS A 33 -32.61 -7.44 15.00
N LYS A 34 -33.83 -7.76 14.58
CA LYS A 34 -35.00 -7.86 15.44
C LYS A 34 -35.59 -9.28 15.33
N ARG A 35 -36.05 -9.80 16.48
CA ARG A 35 -36.78 -11.09 16.56
C ARG A 35 -37.97 -10.87 17.49
N ASN A 36 -39.16 -11.31 17.09
CA ASN A 36 -40.36 -11.29 17.89
C ASN A 36 -40.70 -12.74 18.28
N LEU A 37 -40.77 -13.03 19.59
CA LEU A 37 -41.02 -14.36 20.14
C LEU A 37 -42.14 -14.29 21.17
N GLY A 38 -43.39 -14.10 20.70
CA GLY A 38 -44.59 -14.24 21.46
C GLY A 38 -44.60 -13.44 22.81
N GLY A 39 -44.74 -12.13 22.73
CA GLY A 39 -44.78 -11.25 23.94
C GLY A 39 -43.41 -10.65 24.33
N LEU A 40 -42.33 -11.08 23.70
CA LEU A 40 -41.00 -10.49 23.85
C LEU A 40 -40.42 -10.08 22.49
N VAL A 41 -39.85 -8.88 22.42
CA VAL A 41 -39.10 -8.42 21.25
C VAL A 41 -37.63 -8.33 21.63
N PHE A 42 -36.79 -9.05 20.88
CA PHE A 42 -35.32 -9.02 21.00
C PHE A 42 -34.74 -8.16 19.90
N VAL A 43 -33.83 -7.27 20.28
CA VAL A 43 -33.11 -6.39 19.33
C VAL A 43 -31.63 -6.49 19.61
N ASP A 44 -30.88 -6.82 18.58
CA ASP A 44 -29.42 -6.71 18.60
C ASP A 44 -29.09 -5.24 18.22
N LEU A 45 -28.69 -4.43 19.21
CA LEU A 45 -28.34 -3.02 19.07
C LEU A 45 -26.83 -2.90 18.87
N ARG A 46 -26.43 -2.26 17.78
CA ARG A 46 -25.02 -2.11 17.38
C ARG A 46 -24.57 -0.66 17.50
N ASP A 47 -23.36 -0.47 18.00
CA ASP A 47 -22.59 0.76 17.88
C ASP A 47 -21.13 0.47 17.46
N ILE A 48 -20.24 1.47 17.53
CA ILE A 48 -18.83 1.34 17.13
C ILE A 48 -18.01 0.37 17.99
N ARG A 49 -18.48 0.05 19.23
CA ARG A 49 -17.79 -0.87 20.15
C ARG A 49 -18.29 -2.30 20.06
N GLY A 50 -19.46 -2.51 19.45
CA GLY A 50 -20.03 -3.84 19.29
C GLY A 50 -21.55 -3.89 19.39
N ILE A 51 -22.05 -5.00 19.90
CA ILE A 51 -23.48 -5.32 19.90
C ILE A 51 -23.89 -5.71 21.31
N SER A 52 -25.08 -5.25 21.75
CA SER A 52 -25.77 -5.78 22.92
C SER A 52 -27.18 -6.21 22.57
N GLN A 53 -27.65 -7.31 23.16
CA GLN A 53 -29.05 -7.73 23.06
C GLN A 53 -29.91 -6.91 23.99
N ILE A 54 -30.96 -6.33 23.43
CA ILE A 54 -32.01 -5.60 24.18
C ILE A 54 -33.26 -6.46 24.17
N ILE A 55 -33.93 -6.56 25.33
CA ILE A 55 -35.25 -7.22 25.47
C ILE A 55 -36.29 -6.16 25.77
N PHE A 56 -37.35 -6.18 25.01
CA PHE A 56 -38.56 -5.42 25.25
C PHE A 56 -39.66 -6.40 25.68
N ASP A 57 -40.13 -6.21 26.86
CA ASP A 57 -41.18 -7.01 27.50
C ASP A 57 -42.39 -6.12 27.79
N ALA A 58 -43.57 -6.55 27.37
CA ALA A 58 -44.81 -5.79 27.60
C ALA A 58 -45.14 -5.62 29.10
N ASP A 59 -44.74 -6.58 29.95
CA ASP A 59 -44.93 -6.51 31.39
C ASP A 59 -44.00 -5.51 32.08
N VAL A 60 -42.82 -5.20 31.46
CA VAL A 60 -41.87 -4.19 31.97
C VAL A 60 -42.23 -2.81 31.45
N SER A 61 -42.49 -2.66 30.15
CA SER A 61 -42.89 -1.37 29.55
C SER A 61 -43.69 -1.62 28.27
N LYS A 62 -45.01 -1.42 28.37
CA LYS A 62 -45.91 -1.59 27.22
C LYS A 62 -45.62 -0.63 26.09
N ASP A 63 -45.31 0.65 26.38
CA ASP A 63 -44.96 1.66 25.37
C ASP A 63 -43.67 1.28 24.61
N ALA A 64 -42.62 0.85 25.33
CA ALA A 64 -41.37 0.42 24.72
C ALA A 64 -41.56 -0.84 23.86
N PHE A 65 -42.37 -1.79 24.31
CA PHE A 65 -42.70 -3.02 23.57
C PHE A 65 -43.45 -2.71 22.26
N GLU A 66 -44.53 -1.92 22.31
CA GLU A 66 -45.31 -1.54 21.13
C GLU A 66 -44.50 -0.78 20.08
N LYS A 67 -43.53 0.04 20.53
CA LYS A 67 -42.56 0.71 19.66
C LYS A 67 -41.57 -0.29 19.07
N ALA A 68 -41.07 -1.23 19.88
CA ALA A 68 -40.09 -2.24 19.46
C ALA A 68 -40.65 -3.18 18.39
N GLU A 69 -41.94 -3.53 18.42
CA GLU A 69 -42.60 -4.32 17.38
C GLU A 69 -42.50 -3.66 15.98
N LYS A 70 -42.47 -2.33 15.93
CA LYS A 70 -42.43 -1.54 14.70
C LYS A 70 -41.02 -1.19 14.22
N LEU A 71 -39.95 -1.60 14.95
CA LEU A 71 -38.57 -1.35 14.55
C LEU A 71 -38.21 -2.08 13.25
N GLY A 72 -37.53 -1.37 12.37
CA GLY A 72 -36.89 -1.91 11.18
C GLY A 72 -35.38 -2.02 11.37
N SER A 73 -34.74 -2.74 10.44
CA SER A 73 -33.27 -2.82 10.37
C SER A 73 -32.67 -1.43 10.14
N GLU A 74 -31.53 -1.18 10.78
CA GLU A 74 -30.78 0.07 10.70
C GLU A 74 -31.53 1.33 11.23
N TYR A 75 -32.67 1.16 11.93
CA TYR A 75 -33.25 2.27 12.69
C TYR A 75 -32.27 2.73 13.77
N VAL A 76 -32.17 4.04 14.00
CA VAL A 76 -31.38 4.61 15.08
C VAL A 76 -32.27 4.77 16.29
N ILE A 77 -31.90 4.15 17.40
CA ILE A 77 -32.68 4.15 18.63
C ILE A 77 -31.86 4.55 19.85
N ALA A 78 -32.53 5.08 20.84
CA ALA A 78 -32.04 5.23 22.22
C ALA A 78 -32.87 4.32 23.13
N VAL A 79 -32.18 3.54 23.96
CA VAL A 79 -32.79 2.60 24.88
C VAL A 79 -32.26 2.86 26.27
N LYS A 80 -33.16 2.98 27.26
CA LYS A 80 -32.84 2.95 28.68
C LYS A 80 -33.30 1.61 29.26
N GLY A 81 -32.49 0.98 30.07
CA GLY A 81 -32.84 -0.32 30.66
C GLY A 81 -31.87 -0.77 31.74
N ILE A 82 -32.16 -1.92 32.32
CA ILE A 82 -31.36 -2.56 33.36
C ILE A 82 -30.56 -3.72 32.73
N VAL A 83 -29.27 -3.75 32.99
CA VAL A 83 -28.41 -4.88 32.58
C VAL A 83 -28.76 -6.09 33.44
N ARG A 84 -29.00 -7.24 32.80
CA ARG A 84 -29.26 -8.51 33.50
C ARG A 84 -28.47 -9.65 32.86
N GLU A 85 -28.26 -10.72 33.63
CA GLU A 85 -27.67 -11.95 33.08
C GLU A 85 -28.63 -12.58 32.08
N ARG A 86 -28.07 -13.03 30.95
CA ARG A 86 -28.80 -13.66 29.85
C ARG A 86 -29.14 -15.10 30.19
N GLN A 87 -30.39 -15.50 30.01
CA GLN A 87 -30.84 -16.89 30.27
C GLN A 87 -30.18 -17.88 29.32
N ALA A 88 -30.09 -17.53 28.01
CA ALA A 88 -29.43 -18.33 26.99
C ALA A 88 -28.16 -17.61 26.54
N LYS A 89 -27.02 -17.94 27.16
CA LYS A 89 -25.73 -17.33 26.86
C LYS A 89 -25.30 -17.57 25.40
N ASN A 90 -24.66 -16.57 24.78
CA ASN A 90 -24.16 -16.66 23.41
C ASN A 90 -22.63 -16.51 23.38
N PRO A 91 -21.86 -17.60 23.27
CA PRO A 91 -20.40 -17.55 23.29
C PRO A 91 -19.78 -16.83 22.05
N ASN A 92 -20.57 -16.64 20.99
CA ASN A 92 -20.11 -15.95 19.78
C ASN A 92 -20.23 -14.42 19.85
N MET A 93 -20.56 -13.87 21.01
CA MET A 93 -20.79 -12.44 21.22
C MET A 93 -20.08 -11.99 22.49
N ALA A 94 -19.26 -10.95 22.41
CA ALA A 94 -18.49 -10.46 23.56
C ALA A 94 -19.36 -10.06 24.77
N THR A 95 -20.60 -9.65 24.50
CA THR A 95 -21.64 -9.30 25.49
C THR A 95 -22.67 -10.43 25.66
N GLY A 96 -22.34 -11.64 25.24
CA GLY A 96 -23.29 -12.75 25.13
C GLY A 96 -23.77 -13.31 26.47
N ASP A 97 -23.15 -12.94 27.60
CA ASP A 97 -23.55 -13.33 28.93
C ASP A 97 -24.63 -12.39 29.55
N ILE A 98 -24.80 -11.19 28.95
CA ILE A 98 -25.73 -10.18 29.42
C ILE A 98 -26.75 -9.78 28.36
N GLU A 99 -27.82 -9.17 28.81
CA GLU A 99 -28.82 -8.52 27.98
C GLU A 99 -29.43 -7.32 28.76
N ILE A 100 -30.06 -6.41 28.03
CA ILE A 100 -30.63 -5.21 28.62
C ILE A 100 -32.16 -5.33 28.63
N SER A 101 -32.79 -5.32 29.82
CA SER A 101 -34.23 -5.24 29.97
C SER A 101 -34.66 -3.78 29.80
N ALA A 102 -35.26 -3.46 28.66
CA ALA A 102 -35.60 -2.09 28.30
C ALA A 102 -36.79 -1.53 29.09
N THR A 103 -36.63 -0.35 29.65
CA THR A 103 -37.69 0.40 30.34
C THR A 103 -38.20 1.58 29.51
N GLU A 104 -37.38 2.13 28.62
CA GLU A 104 -37.73 3.21 27.69
C GLU A 104 -37.09 2.99 26.31
N LEU A 105 -37.86 3.29 25.24
CA LEU A 105 -37.40 3.26 23.86
C LEU A 105 -37.79 4.56 23.14
N ARG A 106 -36.81 5.17 22.46
CA ARG A 106 -37.04 6.24 21.50
C ARG A 106 -36.50 5.90 20.13
N VAL A 107 -37.31 6.15 19.12
CA VAL A 107 -36.89 6.02 17.69
C VAL A 107 -36.37 7.39 17.23
N LEU A 108 -35.05 7.53 17.18
CA LEU A 108 -34.38 8.78 16.80
C LEU A 108 -34.42 9.01 15.29
N SER A 109 -34.26 7.93 14.50
CA SER A 109 -34.34 8.00 13.05
C SER A 109 -34.81 6.66 12.47
N LYS A 110 -35.70 6.71 11.49
CA LYS A 110 -36.10 5.54 10.72
C LYS A 110 -35.15 5.34 9.54
N SER A 111 -34.99 4.10 9.10
CA SER A 111 -34.24 3.71 7.92
C SER A 111 -35.16 3.12 6.87
N GLN A 112 -34.84 3.33 5.60
CA GLN A 112 -35.32 2.48 4.52
C GLN A 112 -34.60 1.13 4.56
N THR A 113 -35.07 0.15 3.80
CA THR A 113 -34.34 -1.11 3.63
C THR A 113 -32.96 -0.83 3.02
N PRO A 114 -31.86 -1.17 3.71
CA PRO A 114 -30.52 -0.88 3.19
C PRO A 114 -30.26 -1.62 1.88
N PRO A 115 -29.62 -0.98 0.89
CA PRO A 115 -29.26 -1.62 -0.38
C PRO A 115 -28.12 -2.62 -0.28
N ILE A 116 -27.37 -2.60 0.85
CA ILE A 116 -26.33 -3.56 1.22
C ILE A 116 -26.52 -4.00 2.67
N TYR A 117 -26.17 -5.22 3.00
CA TYR A 117 -26.21 -5.71 4.37
C TYR A 117 -24.96 -5.26 5.15
N ILE A 118 -25.15 -5.01 6.47
CA ILE A 118 -24.06 -4.60 7.36
C ILE A 118 -23.45 -5.87 7.99
N LYS A 119 -22.74 -6.63 7.18
CA LYS A 119 -22.02 -7.85 7.58
C LYS A 119 -20.84 -8.09 6.64
N ASP A 120 -19.79 -8.74 7.12
CA ASP A 120 -18.54 -8.92 6.36
C ASP A 120 -18.62 -10.02 5.28
N ASP A 121 -19.54 -10.97 5.41
CA ASP A 121 -19.70 -12.13 4.54
C ASP A 121 -20.70 -11.89 3.38
N ASP A 122 -20.91 -10.65 2.95
CA ASP A 122 -21.77 -10.34 1.81
C ASP A 122 -20.97 -10.33 0.48
N ASN A 123 -21.56 -10.90 -0.57
CA ASN A 123 -21.00 -10.91 -1.93
C ASN A 123 -21.40 -9.65 -2.72
N VAL A 124 -21.25 -8.47 -2.14
CA VAL A 124 -21.58 -7.21 -2.78
C VAL A 124 -20.39 -6.69 -3.59
N SER A 125 -20.64 -6.29 -4.84
CA SER A 125 -19.61 -5.71 -5.71
C SER A 125 -18.98 -4.45 -5.11
N GLU A 126 -17.70 -4.22 -5.40
CA GLU A 126 -16.96 -3.05 -4.91
C GLU A 126 -17.65 -1.73 -5.29
N ASP A 127 -18.12 -1.57 -6.53
CA ASP A 127 -18.81 -0.36 -6.97
C ASP A 127 -20.06 -0.06 -6.13
N LYS A 128 -20.82 -1.09 -5.76
CA LYS A 128 -21.99 -0.91 -4.90
C LYS A 128 -21.61 -0.56 -3.48
N ARG A 129 -20.52 -1.15 -2.95
CA ARG A 129 -19.95 -0.80 -1.65
C ARG A 129 -19.46 0.65 -1.64
N LEU A 130 -18.77 1.10 -2.70
CA LEU A 130 -18.28 2.48 -2.83
C LEU A 130 -19.43 3.48 -3.02
N LYS A 131 -20.50 3.13 -3.74
CA LYS A 131 -21.69 3.97 -3.88
C LYS A 131 -22.41 4.19 -2.54
N TYR A 132 -22.53 3.14 -1.74
CA TYR A 132 -23.16 3.18 -0.42
C TYR A 132 -22.10 3.13 0.71
N ARG A 133 -20.99 3.81 0.51
CA ARG A 133 -19.81 3.74 1.41
C ARG A 133 -20.17 4.06 2.86
N PHE A 134 -21.10 4.97 3.12
CA PHE A 134 -21.60 5.28 4.46
C PHE A 134 -22.30 4.10 5.16
N LEU A 135 -22.81 3.12 4.43
CA LEU A 135 -23.30 1.85 4.98
C LEU A 135 -22.19 0.82 5.09
N ASP A 136 -21.33 0.73 4.09
CA ASP A 136 -20.19 -0.19 4.08
C ASP A 136 -19.24 0.07 5.27
N LEU A 137 -19.04 1.36 5.62
CA LEU A 137 -18.27 1.78 6.80
C LEU A 137 -18.91 1.39 8.15
N ARG A 138 -20.14 0.88 8.18
CA ARG A 138 -20.76 0.29 9.39
C ARG A 138 -20.35 -1.16 9.62
N LYS A 139 -19.74 -1.84 8.62
CA LYS A 139 -19.27 -3.22 8.76
C LYS A 139 -18.14 -3.30 9.78
N PRO A 140 -18.09 -4.35 10.60
CA PRO A 140 -17.05 -4.51 11.62
C PRO A 140 -15.63 -4.48 11.03
N SER A 141 -15.37 -5.15 9.92
CA SER A 141 -14.06 -5.13 9.24
C SER A 141 -13.64 -3.72 8.84
N MET A 142 -14.55 -2.96 8.22
CA MET A 142 -14.27 -1.59 7.78
C MET A 142 -14.03 -0.64 8.97
N GLN A 143 -14.82 -0.78 10.04
CA GLN A 143 -14.62 0.00 11.27
C GLN A 143 -13.28 -0.33 11.91
N ASN A 144 -12.93 -1.61 12.02
CA ASN A 144 -11.65 -2.06 12.58
C ASN A 144 -10.46 -1.52 11.79
N ASN A 145 -10.53 -1.50 10.45
CA ASN A 145 -9.48 -0.93 9.61
C ASN A 145 -9.25 0.56 9.92
N LEU A 146 -10.32 1.35 10.03
CA LEU A 146 -10.19 2.78 10.34
C LEU A 146 -9.79 3.05 11.80
N ILE A 147 -10.25 2.23 12.75
CA ILE A 147 -9.83 2.31 14.15
C ILE A 147 -8.32 2.00 14.25
N MET A 148 -7.87 0.92 13.60
CA MET A 148 -6.45 0.56 13.54
C MET A 148 -5.63 1.68 12.90
N ARG A 149 -6.10 2.25 11.77
CA ARG A 149 -5.46 3.39 11.12
C ARG A 149 -5.28 4.58 12.07
N SER A 150 -6.32 4.92 12.82
CA SER A 150 -6.25 6.00 13.82
C SER A 150 -5.21 5.69 14.91
N LYS A 151 -5.18 4.44 15.39
CA LYS A 151 -4.23 4.00 16.42
C LYS A 151 -2.78 4.03 15.90
N VAL A 152 -2.53 3.53 14.68
CA VAL A 152 -1.19 3.58 14.06
C VAL A 152 -0.72 5.02 13.89
N ALA A 153 -1.60 5.95 13.43
CA ALA A 153 -1.24 7.36 13.32
C ALA A 153 -0.84 7.98 14.67
N GLN A 154 -1.49 7.59 15.77
CA GLN A 154 -1.12 8.04 17.13
C GLN A 154 0.24 7.47 17.56
N ILE A 155 0.51 6.18 17.32
CA ILE A 155 1.79 5.53 17.62
C ILE A 155 2.93 6.25 16.87
N VAL A 156 2.74 6.53 15.57
CA VAL A 156 3.72 7.26 14.75
C VAL A 156 4.01 8.65 15.33
N ARG A 157 2.98 9.43 15.63
CA ARG A 157 3.16 10.77 16.22
C ARG A 157 3.88 10.71 17.56
N GLN A 158 3.50 9.76 18.41
CA GLN A 158 4.12 9.60 19.71
C GLN A 158 5.60 9.23 19.54
N TYR A 159 5.92 8.22 18.72
CA TYR A 159 7.30 7.77 18.49
C TYR A 159 8.18 8.90 17.94
N LEU A 160 7.70 9.61 16.92
CA LEU A 160 8.48 10.67 16.28
C LEU A 160 8.68 11.87 17.24
N SER A 161 7.65 12.25 18.00
CA SER A 161 7.76 13.32 19.01
C SER A 161 8.74 12.94 20.14
N GLU A 162 8.73 11.70 20.62
CA GLU A 162 9.69 11.20 21.60
C GLU A 162 11.14 11.25 21.08
N ASN A 163 11.34 11.22 19.76
CA ASN A 163 12.63 11.30 19.07
C ASN A 163 12.92 12.73 18.53
N ASN A 164 12.29 13.75 19.09
CA ASN A 164 12.49 15.18 18.79
C ASN A 164 12.11 15.62 17.36
N PHE A 165 11.22 14.90 16.70
CA PHE A 165 10.66 15.39 15.44
C PHE A 165 9.55 16.40 15.70
N LEU A 166 9.49 17.42 14.84
CA LEU A 166 8.44 18.42 14.82
C LEU A 166 7.43 18.09 13.71
N GLU A 167 6.14 18.00 14.06
CA GLU A 167 5.08 17.88 13.05
C GLU A 167 4.82 19.28 12.46
N ILE A 168 5.19 19.49 11.19
CA ILE A 168 5.09 20.79 10.51
C ILE A 168 4.28 20.63 9.24
N GLU A 169 3.24 21.43 9.06
CA GLU A 169 2.42 21.45 7.85
C GLU A 169 3.13 22.18 6.71
N THR A 170 3.00 21.63 5.51
CA THR A 170 3.48 22.21 4.26
C THR A 170 2.30 22.59 3.35
N PRO A 171 2.45 23.55 2.43
CA PRO A 171 1.34 24.01 1.60
C PRO A 171 0.87 22.94 0.60
N PHE A 172 -0.44 22.91 0.31
CA PHE A 172 -1.03 22.14 -0.79
C PHE A 172 -1.13 22.91 -2.11
N LEU A 173 -1.18 24.23 -2.06
CA LEU A 173 -1.17 25.07 -3.26
C LEU A 173 0.28 25.48 -3.56
N ILE A 174 0.96 24.69 -4.39
CA ILE A 174 2.38 24.90 -4.71
C ILE A 174 2.57 25.22 -6.20
N LYS A 175 3.78 25.59 -6.60
CA LYS A 175 4.18 25.66 -8.00
C LYS A 175 4.26 24.21 -8.56
N PRO A 176 3.81 23.97 -9.81
CA PRO A 176 4.01 22.67 -10.45
C PRO A 176 5.47 22.20 -10.36
N SER A 177 5.68 20.98 -9.91
CA SER A 177 7.02 20.41 -9.72
C SER A 177 7.12 19.05 -10.43
N PRO A 178 8.23 18.78 -11.14
CA PRO A 178 8.39 17.52 -11.84
C PRO A 178 8.95 16.45 -10.90
N GLU A 179 8.09 15.74 -10.18
CA GLU A 179 8.46 14.65 -9.29
C GLU A 179 8.17 13.25 -9.88
N GLY A 180 7.95 13.15 -11.20
CA GLY A 180 7.75 11.89 -11.90
C GLY A 180 6.30 11.59 -12.31
N ALA A 181 5.29 11.91 -11.49
CA ALA A 181 3.88 11.78 -11.86
C ALA A 181 3.36 13.08 -12.52
N ARG A 182 2.15 13.01 -13.08
CA ARG A 182 1.44 14.22 -13.52
C ARG A 182 0.83 14.95 -12.33
N ASP A 183 0.87 16.29 -12.37
CA ASP A 183 0.31 17.16 -11.35
C ASP A 183 -1.20 17.36 -11.55
N TYR A 184 -1.95 17.42 -10.46
CA TYR A 184 -3.30 18.00 -10.46
C TYR A 184 -3.18 19.53 -10.41
N LEU A 185 -3.69 20.22 -11.44
CA LEU A 185 -3.63 21.67 -11.55
C LEU A 185 -4.86 22.34 -10.94
N VAL A 186 -4.64 23.41 -10.19
CA VAL A 186 -5.67 24.25 -9.59
C VAL A 186 -5.54 25.67 -10.14
N PRO A 187 -6.51 26.18 -10.89
CA PRO A 187 -6.42 27.52 -11.48
C PRO A 187 -6.51 28.61 -10.42
N SER A 188 -5.75 29.71 -10.62
CA SER A 188 -5.76 30.85 -9.73
C SER A 188 -6.69 31.96 -10.24
N ARG A 189 -7.78 32.25 -9.51
CA ARG A 189 -8.67 33.37 -9.83
C ARG A 189 -7.98 34.74 -9.70
N VAL A 190 -7.09 34.86 -8.71
CA VAL A 190 -6.39 36.14 -8.41
C VAL A 190 -5.26 36.41 -9.42
N ASN A 191 -4.70 35.37 -10.03
CA ASN A 191 -3.65 35.46 -11.05
C ASN A 191 -4.12 34.75 -12.33
N PRO A 192 -4.92 35.40 -13.19
CA PRO A 192 -5.46 34.77 -14.39
C PRO A 192 -4.38 34.15 -15.27
N GLY A 193 -4.63 32.97 -15.80
CA GLY A 193 -3.69 32.20 -16.62
C GLY A 193 -2.58 31.48 -15.85
N LYS A 194 -2.56 31.60 -14.51
CA LYS A 194 -1.61 30.86 -13.65
C LYS A 194 -2.33 29.78 -12.86
N PHE A 195 -1.59 28.71 -12.57
CA PHE A 195 -2.09 27.55 -11.85
C PHE A 195 -1.21 27.23 -10.65
N TYR A 196 -1.84 26.80 -9.58
CA TYR A 196 -1.19 25.99 -8.55
C TYR A 196 -1.21 24.53 -8.97
N ALA A 197 -0.34 23.73 -8.38
CA ALA A 197 -0.44 22.28 -8.41
C ALA A 197 -0.68 21.72 -7.01
N LEU A 198 -1.35 20.58 -6.92
CA LEU A 198 -1.40 19.80 -5.68
C LEU A 198 -0.10 19.00 -5.54
N PRO A 199 0.52 18.94 -4.34
CA PRO A 199 1.84 18.34 -4.16
C PRO A 199 1.83 16.83 -4.34
N GLN A 200 2.79 16.32 -5.10
CA GLN A 200 3.04 14.88 -5.21
C GLN A 200 3.68 14.31 -3.93
N SER A 201 4.45 15.15 -3.25
CA SER A 201 5.02 14.95 -1.92
C SER A 201 5.49 16.30 -1.35
N PRO A 202 5.80 16.43 -0.05
CA PRO A 202 6.38 17.63 0.52
C PRO A 202 7.90 17.75 0.30
N GLN A 203 8.48 17.06 -0.67
CA GLN A 203 9.92 16.87 -0.86
C GLN A 203 10.74 18.15 -0.83
N LEU A 204 10.31 19.19 -1.54
CA LEU A 204 11.06 20.44 -1.62
C LEU A 204 10.96 21.26 -0.32
N PHE A 205 9.78 21.26 0.30
CA PHE A 205 9.55 22.01 1.54
C PHE A 205 10.25 21.39 2.74
N LYS A 206 10.30 20.06 2.83
CA LYS A 206 11.02 19.42 3.93
C LYS A 206 12.52 19.66 3.89
N GLN A 207 13.13 19.75 2.69
CA GLN A 207 14.53 20.16 2.56
C GLN A 207 14.74 21.64 2.99
N ILE A 208 13.81 22.53 2.63
CA ILE A 208 13.85 23.93 3.10
C ILE A 208 13.73 24.00 4.63
N LEU A 209 12.93 23.13 5.25
CA LEU A 209 12.84 23.07 6.71
C LEU A 209 14.18 22.66 7.35
N MET A 210 14.95 21.77 6.70
CA MET A 210 16.32 21.46 7.17
C MET A 210 17.25 22.67 7.07
N VAL A 211 17.24 23.37 5.92
CA VAL A 211 17.98 24.65 5.77
C VAL A 211 17.53 25.69 6.81
N SER A 212 16.26 25.67 7.19
CA SER A 212 15.69 26.57 8.21
C SER A 212 16.02 26.16 9.65
N GLY A 213 16.79 25.10 9.85
CA GLY A 213 17.24 24.65 11.17
C GLY A 213 16.18 23.89 11.99
N MET A 214 15.16 23.32 11.35
CA MET A 214 14.12 22.54 12.05
C MET A 214 14.60 21.15 12.47
N ASP A 215 15.79 20.77 12.10
CA ASP A 215 16.57 19.59 12.51
C ASP A 215 15.88 18.24 12.21
N ARG A 216 14.70 18.01 12.73
CA ARG A 216 13.88 16.79 12.50
C ARG A 216 12.42 17.17 12.25
N TYR A 217 11.96 16.84 11.06
CA TYR A 217 10.61 17.12 10.59
C TYR A 217 9.86 15.83 10.32
N PHE A 218 8.56 15.84 10.60
CA PHE A 218 7.63 14.87 10.02
C PHE A 218 6.28 15.48 9.72
N GLN A 219 5.50 14.80 8.87
CA GLN A 219 4.10 15.12 8.61
C GLN A 219 3.34 13.85 8.18
N ILE A 220 2.13 13.64 8.70
CA ILE A 220 1.18 12.68 8.12
C ILE A 220 0.35 13.46 7.11
N VAL A 221 0.72 13.38 5.84
CA VAL A 221 0.33 14.34 4.80
C VAL A 221 -0.40 13.68 3.63
N LYS A 222 -1.37 14.40 3.04
CA LYS A 222 -1.98 14.04 1.76
C LYS A 222 -1.03 14.38 0.61
N CYS A 223 -0.90 13.42 -0.30
CA CYS A 223 -0.16 13.54 -1.56
C CYS A 223 -1.11 13.24 -2.72
N PHE A 224 -0.81 13.81 -3.88
CA PHE A 224 -1.68 13.78 -5.05
C PHE A 224 -0.86 13.40 -6.29
N ARG A 225 -1.28 12.37 -7.03
CA ARG A 225 -0.61 11.93 -8.25
C ARG A 225 -1.65 11.52 -9.28
N ASP A 226 -1.58 12.10 -10.46
CA ASP A 226 -2.42 11.71 -11.59
C ASP A 226 -1.73 10.58 -12.36
N GLU A 227 -1.95 9.36 -11.89
CA GLU A 227 -1.36 8.12 -12.40
C GLU A 227 -2.43 7.06 -12.63
N ASP A 228 -2.08 6.02 -13.39
CA ASP A 228 -2.92 4.85 -13.54
C ASP A 228 -3.15 4.14 -12.19
N LEU A 229 -4.42 3.90 -11.88
CA LEU A 229 -4.80 3.33 -10.60
C LEU A 229 -4.63 1.80 -10.59
N ARG A 230 -4.13 1.30 -9.46
CA ARG A 230 -3.94 -0.13 -9.17
C ARG A 230 -4.53 -0.45 -7.79
N ALA A 231 -4.40 -1.70 -7.36
CA ALA A 231 -4.88 -2.13 -6.04
C ALA A 231 -4.26 -1.32 -4.88
N ASP A 232 -3.02 -0.87 -5.05
CA ASP A 232 -2.23 -0.13 -4.07
C ASP A 232 -1.96 1.34 -4.45
N ARG A 233 -2.73 1.90 -5.41
CA ARG A 233 -2.62 3.30 -5.86
C ARG A 233 -3.96 4.01 -5.84
N GLN A 234 -3.93 5.27 -5.40
CA GLN A 234 -5.05 6.21 -5.40
C GLN A 234 -4.56 7.59 -5.88
N PRO A 235 -5.42 8.40 -6.54
CA PRO A 235 -5.02 9.73 -7.00
C PRO A 235 -4.71 10.68 -5.84
N GLU A 236 -5.28 10.43 -4.69
CA GLU A 236 -4.96 11.05 -3.39
C GLU A 236 -4.69 9.97 -2.35
N PHE A 237 -3.56 10.04 -1.69
CA PHE A 237 -3.10 9.07 -0.70
C PHE A 237 -2.41 9.76 0.46
N THR A 238 -2.06 9.02 1.50
CA THR A 238 -1.42 9.57 2.69
C THR A 238 -0.01 9.01 2.84
N GLN A 239 0.96 9.88 3.14
CA GLN A 239 2.32 9.51 3.52
C GLN A 239 2.58 9.86 4.99
N ILE A 240 3.45 9.07 5.63
CA ILE A 240 4.20 9.49 6.81
C ILE A 240 5.54 9.96 6.24
N ASP A 241 5.74 11.26 6.17
CA ASP A 241 6.91 11.89 5.58
C ASP A 241 7.84 12.42 6.67
N CYS A 242 9.14 12.12 6.55
CA CYS A 242 10.16 12.49 7.54
C CYS A 242 11.42 13.03 6.87
N GLU A 243 12.10 13.97 7.54
CA GLU A 243 13.43 14.46 7.14
C GLU A 243 14.24 14.80 8.38
N MET A 244 15.56 14.55 8.35
CA MET A 244 16.50 14.79 9.46
C MET A 244 17.79 15.44 8.96
N SER A 245 18.32 16.36 9.74
CA SER A 245 19.62 17.01 9.50
C SER A 245 20.74 16.28 10.26
N PHE A 246 21.97 16.38 9.73
CA PHE A 246 23.21 15.85 10.33
C PHE A 246 23.19 14.33 10.54
N VAL A 247 22.66 13.60 9.56
CA VAL A 247 22.50 12.16 9.57
C VAL A 247 22.96 11.53 8.24
N ASP A 248 23.29 10.25 8.31
CA ASP A 248 23.51 9.39 7.14
C ASP A 248 22.32 8.42 6.92
N GLU A 249 22.43 7.55 5.90
CA GLU A 249 21.41 6.54 5.59
C GLU A 249 21.17 5.55 6.73
N ASN A 250 22.21 5.23 7.52
CA ASN A 250 22.10 4.27 8.62
C ASN A 250 21.28 4.83 9.78
N ASP A 251 21.44 6.13 10.06
CA ASP A 251 20.68 6.83 11.08
C ASP A 251 19.18 6.83 10.74
N VAL A 252 18.85 7.13 9.47
CA VAL A 252 17.45 7.11 9.02
C VAL A 252 16.87 5.71 9.07
N MET A 253 17.58 4.71 8.52
CA MET A 253 17.12 3.33 8.53
C MET A 253 16.90 2.83 9.97
N THR A 254 17.84 3.10 10.89
CA THR A 254 17.72 2.70 12.30
C THR A 254 16.52 3.37 12.99
N MET A 255 16.32 4.67 12.77
CA MET A 255 15.18 5.41 13.32
C MET A 255 13.85 4.81 12.84
N MET A 256 13.74 4.54 11.55
CA MET A 256 12.48 4.10 10.93
C MET A 256 12.17 2.63 11.18
N GLU A 257 13.16 1.74 11.24
CA GLU A 257 12.92 0.33 11.61
C GLU A 257 12.46 0.18 13.05
N ASN A 258 12.95 1.01 13.97
CA ASN A 258 12.45 1.05 15.35
C ASN A 258 10.99 1.54 15.42
N MET A 259 10.60 2.54 14.61
CA MET A 259 9.21 2.98 14.50
C MET A 259 8.29 1.85 14.02
N ILE A 260 8.68 1.15 12.96
CA ILE A 260 7.91 0.02 12.41
C ILE A 260 7.86 -1.12 13.44
N GLY A 261 8.97 -1.45 14.11
CA GLY A 261 8.99 -2.43 15.18
C GLY A 261 7.99 -2.11 16.31
N ARG A 262 7.93 -0.84 16.74
CA ARG A 262 6.94 -0.38 17.73
C ARG A 262 5.50 -0.53 17.23
N ILE A 263 5.21 -0.20 15.97
CA ILE A 263 3.87 -0.38 15.38
C ILE A 263 3.47 -1.86 15.42
N PHE A 264 4.35 -2.78 14.96
CA PHE A 264 4.05 -4.22 15.00
C PHE A 264 3.85 -4.74 16.42
N LYS A 265 4.64 -4.26 17.38
CA LYS A 265 4.50 -4.64 18.78
C LYS A 265 3.15 -4.19 19.37
N GLU A 266 2.78 -2.91 19.17
CA GLU A 266 1.56 -2.37 19.77
C GLU A 266 0.26 -2.79 19.07
N ILE A 267 0.31 -3.10 17.76
CA ILE A 267 -0.88 -3.48 16.97
C ILE A 267 -1.09 -5.00 16.98
N HIS A 268 -0.04 -5.78 16.74
CA HIS A 268 -0.13 -7.24 16.57
C HIS A 268 0.51 -8.04 17.69
N ASN A 269 1.18 -7.38 18.66
CA ASN A 269 2.00 -8.02 19.67
C ASN A 269 3.14 -8.89 19.07
N ILE A 270 3.68 -8.47 17.92
CA ILE A 270 4.79 -9.13 17.23
C ILE A 270 6.07 -8.35 17.49
N ASP A 271 7.11 -9.06 17.94
CA ASP A 271 8.46 -8.51 18.06
C ASP A 271 9.21 -8.70 16.74
N ILE A 272 9.48 -7.60 16.04
CA ILE A 272 10.31 -7.61 14.83
C ILE A 272 11.77 -7.67 15.23
N GLN A 273 12.50 -8.60 14.62
CA GLN A 273 13.94 -8.72 14.85
C GLN A 273 14.68 -7.54 14.21
N LEU A 274 15.38 -6.75 15.02
CA LEU A 274 16.18 -5.62 14.60
C LEU A 274 17.69 -5.90 14.83
N PRO A 275 18.62 -5.32 14.05
CA PRO A 275 18.36 -4.52 12.85
C PRO A 275 17.79 -5.36 11.69
N LEU A 276 17.05 -4.73 10.79
CA LEU A 276 16.50 -5.39 9.61
C LEU A 276 17.62 -5.82 8.65
N LYS A 277 17.39 -6.93 7.94
CA LYS A 277 18.31 -7.39 6.89
C LYS A 277 18.44 -6.31 5.82
N ARG A 278 19.65 -6.06 5.35
CA ARG A 278 19.96 -5.18 4.22
C ARG A 278 20.35 -6.02 3.00
N MET A 279 19.92 -5.57 1.85
CA MET A 279 20.17 -6.18 0.55
C MET A 279 20.42 -5.07 -0.45
N THR A 280 21.45 -5.18 -1.29
CA THR A 280 21.62 -4.18 -2.35
C THR A 280 20.57 -4.37 -3.44
N TYR A 281 20.25 -3.31 -4.19
CA TYR A 281 19.38 -3.38 -5.37
C TYR A 281 19.82 -4.48 -6.34
N LYS A 282 21.14 -4.54 -6.61
CA LYS A 282 21.71 -5.57 -7.47
C LYS A 282 21.43 -6.98 -6.95
N GLU A 283 21.63 -7.21 -5.65
CA GLU A 283 21.35 -8.51 -5.02
C GLU A 283 19.85 -8.84 -5.10
N ALA A 284 18.97 -7.86 -4.85
CA ALA A 284 17.53 -8.04 -4.93
C ALA A 284 17.07 -8.44 -6.35
N MET A 285 17.60 -7.76 -7.37
CA MET A 285 17.31 -8.07 -8.77
C MET A 285 17.88 -9.43 -9.17
N ASP A 286 19.13 -9.72 -8.83
CA ASP A 286 19.78 -10.97 -9.19
C ASP A 286 19.09 -12.20 -8.60
N ARG A 287 18.61 -12.10 -7.34
CA ARG A 287 18.01 -13.22 -6.60
C ARG A 287 16.49 -13.33 -6.76
N PHE A 288 15.81 -12.20 -6.92
CA PHE A 288 14.34 -12.18 -6.85
C PHE A 288 13.67 -11.56 -8.08
N GLY A 289 14.45 -10.93 -8.97
CA GLY A 289 13.92 -10.22 -10.14
C GLY A 289 13.03 -9.02 -9.76
N SER A 290 13.27 -8.42 -8.59
CA SER A 290 12.47 -7.32 -8.08
C SER A 290 13.24 -6.50 -7.04
N ASP A 291 13.09 -5.18 -7.09
CA ASP A 291 13.55 -4.22 -6.09
C ASP A 291 12.78 -4.29 -4.76
N LYS A 292 11.65 -5.01 -4.73
CA LYS A 292 10.80 -5.25 -3.56
C LYS A 292 10.49 -6.74 -3.41
N PRO A 293 11.49 -7.56 -3.02
CA PRO A 293 11.35 -9.00 -3.01
C PRO A 293 10.41 -9.49 -1.91
N ASP A 294 9.54 -10.44 -2.24
CA ASP A 294 8.83 -11.23 -1.22
C ASP A 294 9.73 -12.39 -0.78
N THR A 295 10.23 -12.32 0.43
CA THR A 295 11.17 -13.30 0.99
C THR A 295 10.51 -14.31 1.94
N ARG A 296 9.16 -14.39 1.95
CA ARG A 296 8.42 -15.37 2.77
C ARG A 296 8.58 -16.81 2.29
N PHE A 297 9.01 -17.00 1.07
CA PHE A 297 9.25 -18.31 0.46
C PHE A 297 10.56 -18.31 -0.33
N ALA A 298 11.12 -19.47 -0.54
CA ALA A 298 12.32 -19.69 -1.37
C ALA A 298 12.01 -19.43 -2.87
N MET A 299 12.70 -20.08 -3.79
CA MET A 299 12.56 -19.98 -5.24
C MET A 299 13.29 -18.72 -5.77
N GLU A 300 14.59 -18.61 -5.46
CA GLU A 300 15.43 -17.54 -5.99
C GLU A 300 15.77 -17.77 -7.47
N LEU A 301 16.06 -16.69 -8.18
CA LEU A 301 16.58 -16.75 -9.55
C LEU A 301 18.02 -17.25 -9.54
N THR A 302 18.36 -18.17 -10.42
CA THR A 302 19.71 -18.69 -10.58
C THR A 302 20.20 -18.38 -12.00
N ASP A 303 21.38 -17.79 -12.12
CA ASP A 303 22.04 -17.55 -13.41
C ASP A 303 22.66 -18.84 -13.95
N LEU A 304 22.31 -19.19 -15.16
CA LEU A 304 22.78 -20.38 -15.88
C LEU A 304 23.53 -20.03 -17.18
N SER A 305 23.77 -18.75 -17.44
CA SER A 305 24.35 -18.26 -18.69
C SER A 305 25.69 -18.94 -19.02
N ASP A 306 26.56 -19.16 -18.02
CA ASP A 306 27.85 -19.83 -18.17
C ASP A 306 27.71 -21.29 -18.59
N LEU A 307 26.64 -21.98 -18.18
CA LEU A 307 26.39 -23.40 -18.50
C LEU A 307 25.80 -23.60 -19.90
N VAL A 308 25.08 -22.58 -20.42
CA VAL A 308 24.27 -22.74 -21.64
C VAL A 308 24.79 -21.91 -22.84
N LYS A 309 25.91 -21.20 -22.68
CA LYS A 309 26.46 -20.30 -23.71
C LYS A 309 26.82 -21.02 -25.02
N ASP A 310 27.19 -22.30 -24.95
CA ASP A 310 27.62 -23.13 -26.07
C ASP A 310 26.60 -24.24 -26.41
N CYS A 311 25.42 -24.28 -25.73
CA CYS A 311 24.42 -25.31 -25.93
C CYS A 311 23.76 -25.24 -27.31
N GLY A 312 23.15 -26.35 -27.72
CA GLY A 312 22.46 -26.47 -29.03
C GLY A 312 21.13 -25.72 -29.11
N PHE A 313 20.62 -25.15 -27.98
CA PHE A 313 19.41 -24.35 -28.00
C PHE A 313 19.72 -22.87 -28.27
N GLY A 314 19.59 -22.46 -29.54
CA GLY A 314 19.99 -21.14 -30.05
C GLY A 314 19.44 -19.94 -29.30
N VAL A 315 18.25 -20.06 -28.65
CA VAL A 315 17.70 -18.99 -27.83
C VAL A 315 18.57 -18.75 -26.58
N PHE A 316 19.02 -19.83 -25.94
CA PHE A 316 19.85 -19.72 -24.74
C PHE A 316 21.26 -19.28 -25.07
N SER A 317 21.90 -19.93 -26.06
CA SER A 317 23.26 -19.55 -26.45
C SER A 317 23.36 -18.11 -26.97
N SER A 318 22.36 -17.63 -27.70
CA SER A 318 22.30 -16.22 -28.12
C SER A 318 22.16 -15.24 -26.95
N ALA A 319 21.27 -15.51 -25.98
CA ALA A 319 21.08 -14.65 -24.83
C ALA A 319 22.31 -14.67 -23.90
N ALA A 320 22.88 -15.85 -23.65
CA ALA A 320 24.05 -16.01 -22.79
C ALA A 320 25.32 -15.30 -23.32
N ASN A 321 25.44 -15.10 -24.64
CA ASN A 321 26.59 -14.43 -25.27
C ASN A 321 26.32 -12.95 -25.60
N ALA A 322 25.10 -12.43 -25.38
CA ALA A 322 24.78 -11.05 -25.69
C ALA A 322 25.01 -10.13 -24.47
N ALA A 323 25.46 -8.91 -24.73
CA ALA A 323 25.62 -7.90 -23.68
C ALA A 323 24.28 -7.58 -23.00
N ASN A 324 24.29 -7.35 -21.69
CA ASN A 324 23.12 -7.02 -20.86
C ASN A 324 21.96 -8.03 -20.99
N SER A 325 22.30 -9.29 -21.26
CA SER A 325 21.36 -10.40 -21.39
C SER A 325 21.81 -11.58 -20.53
N SER A 326 20.89 -12.46 -20.19
CA SER A 326 21.18 -13.66 -19.41
C SER A 326 20.17 -14.77 -19.66
N VAL A 327 20.52 -15.96 -19.22
CA VAL A 327 19.62 -17.10 -19.08
C VAL A 327 19.53 -17.40 -17.59
N ARG A 328 18.35 -17.15 -17.00
CA ARG A 328 18.10 -17.45 -15.60
C ARG A 328 16.92 -18.39 -15.45
N ALA A 329 16.88 -19.05 -14.31
CA ALA A 329 15.80 -19.98 -13.98
C ALA A 329 15.38 -19.87 -12.52
N ILE A 330 14.16 -20.35 -12.25
CA ILE A 330 13.65 -20.62 -10.90
C ILE A 330 13.31 -22.10 -10.77
N ASN A 331 13.52 -22.68 -9.58
CA ASN A 331 13.13 -24.04 -9.26
C ASN A 331 11.88 -24.05 -8.36
N ALA A 332 10.75 -24.48 -8.89
CA ALA A 332 9.53 -24.73 -8.12
C ALA A 332 9.60 -26.14 -7.52
N ILE A 333 10.05 -26.25 -6.29
CA ILE A 333 10.20 -27.53 -5.56
C ILE A 333 8.82 -28.21 -5.45
N GLY A 334 8.70 -29.44 -5.91
CA GLY A 334 7.44 -30.20 -5.96
C GLY A 334 6.45 -29.70 -7.02
N GLY A 335 6.88 -28.82 -7.95
CA GLY A 335 6.02 -28.18 -8.95
C GLY A 335 5.69 -29.01 -10.18
N ALA A 336 6.36 -30.16 -10.42
CA ALA A 336 6.17 -30.93 -11.63
C ALA A 336 4.72 -31.37 -11.85
N ASP A 337 4.04 -31.80 -10.81
CA ASP A 337 2.63 -32.25 -10.86
C ASP A 337 1.63 -31.11 -10.61
N ALA A 338 2.07 -29.99 -10.04
CA ALA A 338 1.20 -28.84 -9.75
C ALA A 338 0.69 -28.14 -11.02
N PHE A 339 1.40 -28.31 -12.15
CA PHE A 339 1.07 -27.63 -13.40
C PHE A 339 0.85 -28.62 -14.55
N SER A 340 -0.43 -28.74 -15.00
CA SER A 340 -0.79 -29.44 -16.24
C SER A 340 -0.25 -28.71 -17.48
N LYS A 341 -0.32 -29.33 -18.67
CA LYS A 341 0.02 -28.66 -19.95
C LYS A 341 -0.71 -27.32 -20.14
N LYS A 342 -1.99 -27.24 -19.73
CA LYS A 342 -2.77 -25.99 -19.74
C LYS A 342 -2.23 -24.98 -18.71
N GLY A 343 -1.79 -25.46 -17.55
CA GLY A 343 -1.14 -24.65 -16.53
C GLY A 343 0.17 -24.05 -17.02
N MET A 344 1.00 -24.84 -17.69
CA MET A 344 2.26 -24.35 -18.31
C MET A 344 2.01 -23.27 -19.36
N LYS A 345 0.99 -23.44 -20.22
CA LYS A 345 0.60 -22.41 -21.18
C LYS A 345 0.20 -21.09 -20.51
N LYS A 346 -0.53 -21.15 -19.39
CA LYS A 346 -0.90 -19.95 -18.62
C LYS A 346 0.33 -19.28 -18.01
N LEU A 347 1.31 -20.04 -17.51
CA LEU A 347 2.58 -19.45 -17.03
C LEU A 347 3.37 -18.77 -18.16
N GLU A 348 3.38 -19.37 -19.35
CA GLU A 348 4.00 -18.76 -20.53
C GLU A 348 3.27 -17.47 -20.95
N GLU A 349 1.93 -17.46 -20.98
CA GLU A 349 1.14 -16.28 -21.24
C GLU A 349 1.42 -15.19 -20.20
N HIS A 350 1.54 -15.56 -18.92
CA HIS A 350 1.92 -14.64 -17.85
C HIS A 350 3.32 -14.04 -18.06
N ALA A 351 4.32 -14.85 -18.39
CA ALA A 351 5.66 -14.36 -18.69
C ALA A 351 5.68 -13.37 -19.90
N LYS A 352 4.86 -13.63 -20.92
CA LYS A 352 4.73 -12.76 -22.09
C LYS A 352 4.13 -11.38 -21.75
N THR A 353 3.32 -11.25 -20.71
CA THR A 353 2.85 -9.91 -20.26
C THR A 353 4.00 -9.02 -19.78
N TYR A 354 5.13 -9.64 -19.40
CA TYR A 354 6.38 -8.96 -19.02
C TYR A 354 7.42 -8.97 -20.15
N LYS A 355 6.97 -8.99 -21.40
CA LYS A 355 7.79 -8.91 -22.64
C LYS A 355 8.68 -10.13 -22.90
N ALA A 356 8.61 -11.22 -22.14
CA ALA A 356 9.34 -12.45 -22.45
C ALA A 356 8.84 -13.05 -23.77
N LYS A 357 9.75 -13.50 -24.64
CA LYS A 357 9.41 -14.11 -25.94
C LYS A 357 8.82 -15.51 -25.80
N GLY A 358 9.08 -16.20 -24.69
CA GLY A 358 8.60 -17.53 -24.37
C GLY A 358 9.06 -17.98 -23.00
N LEU A 359 8.58 -19.14 -22.58
CA LEU A 359 8.93 -19.79 -21.33
C LEU A 359 9.43 -21.21 -21.60
N ALA A 360 10.71 -21.48 -21.35
CA ALA A 360 11.24 -22.84 -21.39
C ALA A 360 11.11 -23.48 -20.00
N TRP A 361 11.01 -24.81 -19.96
CA TRP A 361 10.83 -25.53 -18.71
C TRP A 361 11.39 -26.95 -18.76
N ILE A 362 11.75 -27.48 -17.58
CA ILE A 362 12.12 -28.86 -17.34
C ILE A 362 11.32 -29.36 -16.12
N LYS A 363 10.56 -30.45 -16.28
CA LYS A 363 10.03 -31.23 -15.18
C LYS A 363 11.00 -32.37 -14.86
N VAL A 364 11.40 -32.46 -13.61
CA VAL A 364 12.25 -33.57 -13.14
C VAL A 364 11.33 -34.67 -12.60
N THR A 365 11.46 -35.89 -13.12
CA THR A 365 10.65 -37.04 -12.74
C THR A 365 11.54 -38.15 -12.20
N GLU A 366 10.96 -39.16 -11.58
CA GLU A 366 11.70 -40.36 -11.13
C GLU A 366 12.36 -41.12 -12.30
N GLU A 367 11.80 -41.04 -13.51
CA GLU A 367 12.28 -41.71 -14.71
C GLU A 367 13.26 -40.89 -15.53
N GLY A 368 13.52 -39.62 -15.13
CA GLY A 368 14.38 -38.68 -15.84
C GLY A 368 13.75 -37.28 -15.95
N ILE A 369 13.81 -36.66 -17.12
CA ILE A 369 13.26 -35.31 -17.36
C ILE A 369 12.18 -35.33 -18.45
N ASP A 370 11.12 -34.53 -18.26
CA ASP A 370 10.14 -34.16 -19.29
C ASP A 370 10.33 -32.69 -19.65
N SER A 371 10.73 -32.43 -20.93
CA SER A 371 10.99 -31.06 -21.37
C SER A 371 10.98 -30.96 -22.90
N PRO A 372 10.34 -29.92 -23.47
CA PRO A 372 10.37 -29.70 -24.92
C PRO A 372 11.75 -29.26 -25.44
N ILE A 373 12.64 -28.80 -24.56
CA ILE A 373 13.95 -28.30 -24.92
C ILE A 373 15.08 -29.33 -24.68
N ALA A 374 14.83 -30.44 -23.99
CA ALA A 374 15.85 -31.43 -23.60
C ALA A 374 16.72 -31.92 -24.79
N LYS A 375 16.10 -32.08 -25.97
CA LYS A 375 16.78 -32.54 -27.20
C LYS A 375 17.89 -31.64 -27.71
N PHE A 376 18.01 -30.44 -27.19
CA PHE A 376 19.04 -29.46 -27.59
C PHE A 376 20.25 -29.44 -26.65
N PHE A 377 20.24 -30.27 -25.61
CA PHE A 377 21.30 -30.35 -24.61
C PHE A 377 21.91 -31.74 -24.56
N THR A 378 23.18 -31.81 -24.22
CA THR A 378 23.86 -33.04 -23.86
C THR A 378 23.45 -33.51 -22.46
N GLU A 379 23.70 -34.77 -22.12
CA GLU A 379 23.43 -35.30 -20.75
C GLU A 379 24.25 -34.55 -19.69
N ASP A 380 25.48 -34.17 -20.00
CA ASP A 380 26.35 -33.41 -19.07
C ASP A 380 25.82 -31.99 -18.84
N GLU A 381 25.32 -31.30 -19.87
CA GLU A 381 24.70 -29.98 -19.74
C GLU A 381 23.41 -30.04 -18.89
N ILE A 382 22.55 -31.02 -19.16
CA ILE A 382 21.34 -31.25 -18.32
C ILE A 382 21.74 -31.49 -16.88
N LYS A 383 22.69 -32.37 -16.62
CA LYS A 383 23.19 -32.67 -15.29
C LYS A 383 23.72 -31.40 -14.59
N ALA A 384 24.54 -30.62 -15.28
CA ALA A 384 25.06 -29.36 -14.73
C ALA A 384 23.95 -28.36 -14.37
N ILE A 385 22.89 -28.27 -15.19
CA ILE A 385 21.73 -27.43 -14.91
C ILE A 385 21.00 -27.93 -13.65
N LEU A 386 20.71 -29.24 -13.57
CA LEU A 386 20.02 -29.83 -12.43
C LEU A 386 20.82 -29.66 -11.13
N ASP A 387 22.13 -29.88 -11.18
CA ASP A 387 23.03 -29.69 -10.04
C ASP A 387 23.07 -28.22 -9.57
N ARG A 388 23.18 -27.25 -10.52
CA ARG A 388 23.17 -25.80 -10.23
C ARG A 388 21.85 -25.35 -9.60
N MET A 389 20.73 -25.94 -10.02
CA MET A 389 19.38 -25.64 -9.52
C MET A 389 19.02 -26.42 -8.25
N ASP A 390 19.87 -27.31 -7.74
CA ASP A 390 19.56 -28.30 -6.69
C ASP A 390 18.21 -29.00 -6.92
N ALA A 391 17.96 -29.36 -8.19
CA ALA A 391 16.65 -29.90 -8.61
C ALA A 391 16.57 -31.41 -8.39
N LYS A 392 15.44 -31.86 -7.90
CA LYS A 392 15.14 -33.26 -7.56
C LYS A 392 13.88 -33.75 -8.27
N ALA A 393 13.68 -35.05 -8.29
CA ALA A 393 12.43 -35.64 -8.81
C ALA A 393 11.21 -34.97 -8.13
N GLY A 394 10.25 -34.56 -8.93
CA GLY A 394 9.09 -33.79 -8.51
C GLY A 394 9.19 -32.27 -8.75
N ASP A 395 10.35 -31.74 -9.09
CA ASP A 395 10.58 -30.30 -9.27
C ASP A 395 10.27 -29.81 -10.68
N LEU A 396 9.95 -28.52 -10.80
CA LEU A 396 9.73 -27.83 -12.07
C LEU A 396 10.67 -26.64 -12.17
N ILE A 397 11.56 -26.67 -13.18
CA ILE A 397 12.45 -25.56 -13.48
C ILE A 397 11.84 -24.73 -14.61
N LEU A 398 11.76 -23.42 -14.42
CA LEU A 398 11.25 -22.43 -15.38
C LEU A 398 12.37 -21.49 -15.80
N PHE A 399 12.58 -21.31 -17.12
CA PHE A 399 13.67 -20.52 -17.67
C PHE A 399 13.15 -19.34 -18.49
N VAL A 400 13.82 -18.20 -18.36
CA VAL A 400 13.68 -17.06 -19.27
C VAL A 400 15.06 -16.66 -19.79
N ALA A 401 15.14 -16.37 -21.08
CA ALA A 401 16.37 -15.97 -21.78
C ALA A 401 16.08 -14.73 -22.64
N ASP A 402 16.58 -13.58 -22.24
CA ASP A 402 16.44 -12.29 -22.95
C ASP A 402 17.38 -11.25 -22.33
N LYS A 403 17.15 -9.94 -22.61
CA LYS A 403 17.78 -8.83 -21.89
C LYS A 403 17.50 -8.95 -20.38
N ASN A 404 18.48 -8.59 -19.55
CA ASN A 404 18.38 -8.74 -18.09
C ASN A 404 17.09 -8.15 -17.49
N LYS A 405 16.65 -6.96 -17.93
CA LYS A 405 15.40 -6.36 -17.48
C LYS A 405 14.19 -7.29 -17.71
N VAL A 406 14.07 -7.84 -18.92
CA VAL A 406 12.97 -8.77 -19.27
C VAL A 406 13.06 -10.07 -18.44
N VAL A 407 14.27 -10.59 -18.24
CA VAL A 407 14.51 -11.80 -17.44
C VAL A 407 14.09 -11.59 -16.01
N TYR A 408 14.49 -10.48 -15.38
CA TYR A 408 14.13 -10.13 -14.02
C TYR A 408 12.63 -9.93 -13.87
N ASP A 409 12.02 -9.09 -14.70
CA ASP A 409 10.59 -8.80 -14.64
C ASP A 409 9.76 -10.08 -14.81
N ALA A 410 10.06 -10.88 -15.82
CA ALA A 410 9.30 -12.10 -16.12
C ALA A 410 9.48 -13.17 -15.03
N LEU A 411 10.71 -13.48 -14.61
CA LEU A 411 10.94 -14.51 -13.57
C LEU A 411 10.49 -14.04 -12.21
N GLY A 412 10.69 -12.77 -11.85
CA GLY A 412 10.22 -12.21 -10.59
C GLY A 412 8.70 -12.33 -10.44
N GLN A 413 7.94 -12.07 -11.49
CA GLN A 413 6.49 -12.23 -11.50
C GLN A 413 6.03 -13.68 -11.60
N LEU A 414 6.74 -14.52 -12.39
CA LEU A 414 6.49 -15.97 -12.41
C LEU A 414 6.70 -16.60 -11.04
N ARG A 415 7.73 -16.21 -10.33
CA ARG A 415 8.02 -16.63 -8.96
C ARG A 415 6.82 -16.40 -8.04
N LEU A 416 6.21 -15.22 -8.09
CA LEU A 416 5.02 -14.88 -7.29
C LEU A 416 3.78 -15.67 -7.74
N GLU A 417 3.57 -15.81 -9.05
CA GLU A 417 2.42 -16.55 -9.60
C GLU A 417 2.48 -18.04 -9.27
N VAL A 418 3.68 -18.64 -9.37
CA VAL A 418 3.91 -20.05 -8.98
C VAL A 418 3.69 -20.23 -7.49
N ALA A 419 4.24 -19.33 -6.66
CA ALA A 419 4.10 -19.39 -5.21
C ALA A 419 2.64 -19.28 -4.76
N ARG A 420 1.83 -18.41 -5.39
CA ARG A 420 0.38 -18.31 -5.11
C ARG A 420 -0.35 -19.62 -5.47
N LYS A 421 -0.06 -20.19 -6.65
CA LYS A 421 -0.72 -21.43 -7.11
C LYS A 421 -0.35 -22.66 -6.29
N MET A 422 0.85 -22.69 -5.75
CA MET A 422 1.33 -23.77 -4.90
C MET A 422 1.09 -23.52 -3.41
N ASP A 423 0.43 -22.40 -3.04
CA ASP A 423 0.15 -21.99 -1.66
C ASP A 423 1.42 -21.92 -0.76
N LEU A 424 2.51 -21.41 -1.32
CA LEU A 424 3.80 -21.31 -0.62
C LEU A 424 3.91 -20.06 0.25
N ILE A 425 2.97 -19.09 0.12
CA ILE A 425 3.03 -17.80 0.79
C ILE A 425 2.28 -17.88 2.12
N ASP A 426 3.01 -17.90 3.21
CA ASP A 426 2.42 -17.78 4.55
C ASP A 426 1.94 -16.35 4.79
N LYS A 427 0.62 -16.17 4.82
CA LYS A 427 -0.03 -14.86 5.01
C LYS A 427 0.16 -14.28 6.42
N ASN A 428 0.52 -15.11 7.40
CA ASN A 428 0.74 -14.69 8.79
C ASN A 428 2.18 -14.25 9.06
N LYS A 429 3.06 -14.38 8.06
CA LYS A 429 4.47 -14.06 8.18
C LYS A 429 4.75 -12.65 7.65
N TYR A 430 5.49 -11.88 8.43
CA TYR A 430 5.96 -10.55 8.08
C TYR A 430 7.47 -10.55 7.92
N ASN A 431 7.96 -10.44 6.69
CA ASN A 431 9.38 -10.35 6.38
C ASN A 431 9.70 -8.92 5.93
N LEU A 432 10.39 -8.19 6.80
CA LEU A 432 10.89 -6.83 6.56
C LEU A 432 12.36 -6.87 6.16
N LEU A 433 12.75 -6.03 5.24
CA LEU A 433 14.14 -5.82 4.85
C LEU A 433 14.32 -4.42 4.26
N TRP A 434 15.59 -3.98 4.17
CA TRP A 434 15.98 -2.82 3.39
C TRP A 434 16.57 -3.24 2.06
N VAL A 435 16.19 -2.55 0.99
CA VAL A 435 16.91 -2.54 -0.29
C VAL A 435 17.67 -1.23 -0.39
N THR A 436 18.96 -1.29 -0.74
CA THR A 436 19.87 -0.15 -0.73
C THR A 436 20.69 -0.08 -2.02
N GLU A 437 21.47 0.97 -2.21
CA GLU A 437 22.36 1.15 -3.37
C GLU A 437 21.61 1.04 -4.70
N PHE A 438 20.47 1.74 -4.81
CA PHE A 438 19.72 1.81 -6.06
C PHE A 438 20.58 2.46 -7.17
N PRO A 439 20.30 2.16 -8.46
CA PRO A 439 20.84 2.95 -9.55
C PRO A 439 20.51 4.43 -9.37
N LEU A 440 21.47 5.30 -9.65
CA LEU A 440 21.24 6.75 -9.59
C LEU A 440 20.36 7.23 -10.74
N PHE A 441 20.52 6.59 -11.89
CA PHE A 441 19.81 6.90 -13.13
C PHE A 441 19.15 5.66 -13.73
N GLU A 442 18.09 5.89 -14.48
CA GLU A 442 17.48 4.92 -15.38
C GLU A 442 17.27 5.54 -16.77
N GLU A 443 17.18 4.71 -17.78
CA GLU A 443 16.88 5.15 -19.14
C GLU A 443 15.37 5.12 -19.36
N ASP A 444 14.79 6.27 -19.71
CA ASP A 444 13.39 6.38 -20.12
C ASP A 444 13.18 5.61 -21.44
N GLU A 445 12.30 4.60 -21.43
CA GLU A 445 12.08 3.70 -22.58
C GLU A 445 11.52 4.40 -23.82
N GLU A 446 10.81 5.53 -23.64
CA GLU A 446 10.17 6.26 -24.74
C GLU A 446 11.13 7.26 -25.38
N THR A 447 11.90 7.97 -24.56
CA THR A 447 12.75 9.07 -25.03
C THR A 447 14.23 8.70 -25.15
N GLY A 448 14.67 7.59 -24.54
CA GLY A 448 16.08 7.19 -24.44
C GLY A 448 16.94 8.14 -23.57
N ARG A 449 16.30 9.02 -22.79
CA ARG A 449 17.01 9.97 -21.92
C ARG A 449 17.28 9.35 -20.55
N MET A 450 18.40 9.75 -19.97
CA MET A 450 18.65 9.44 -18.56
C MET A 450 17.75 10.27 -17.67
N ILE A 451 17.03 9.61 -16.77
CA ILE A 451 16.23 10.23 -15.72
C ILE A 451 16.73 9.76 -14.36
N ALA A 452 16.51 10.54 -13.32
CA ALA A 452 16.81 10.12 -11.95
C ALA A 452 15.85 9.01 -11.53
N MET A 453 16.38 7.90 -11.01
CA MET A 453 15.53 6.79 -10.56
C MET A 453 14.61 7.19 -9.41
N HIS A 454 15.05 8.08 -8.51
CA HIS A 454 14.25 8.63 -7.41
C HIS A 454 13.89 10.10 -7.69
N HIS A 455 14.83 11.03 -7.47
CA HIS A 455 14.65 12.45 -7.76
C HIS A 455 16.01 13.16 -7.93
N PRO A 456 16.05 14.36 -8.54
CA PRO A 456 17.29 15.06 -8.87
C PRO A 456 18.15 15.49 -7.68
N PHE A 457 17.63 15.40 -6.46
CA PHE A 457 18.34 15.77 -5.22
C PHE A 457 18.89 14.55 -4.47
N THR A 458 18.79 13.35 -5.03
CA THR A 458 19.33 12.12 -4.44
C THR A 458 20.86 12.11 -4.55
N CYS A 459 21.53 11.91 -3.40
CA CYS A 459 22.99 11.87 -3.35
C CYS A 459 23.53 10.57 -3.95
N PRO A 460 24.55 10.64 -4.86
CA PRO A 460 25.30 9.45 -5.27
C PRO A 460 26.06 8.83 -4.10
N LEU A 461 26.46 7.56 -4.22
CA LEU A 461 27.48 6.99 -3.33
C LEU A 461 28.79 7.78 -3.44
N ASP A 462 29.55 7.88 -2.35
CA ASP A 462 30.77 8.71 -2.28
C ASP A 462 31.78 8.32 -3.37
N GLU A 463 31.96 7.03 -3.63
CA GLU A 463 32.84 6.51 -4.68
C GLU A 463 32.32 6.73 -6.11
N ASP A 464 31.09 7.18 -6.30
CA ASP A 464 30.47 7.42 -7.60
C ASP A 464 30.34 8.92 -7.94
N ILE A 465 30.60 9.84 -6.99
CA ILE A 465 30.51 11.30 -7.20
C ILE A 465 31.42 11.78 -8.32
N ASP A 466 32.70 11.36 -8.34
CA ASP A 466 33.67 11.76 -9.35
C ASP A 466 33.40 11.16 -10.74
N LYS A 467 32.47 10.19 -10.80
CA LYS A 467 32.09 9.53 -12.07
C LYS A 467 30.86 10.17 -12.74
N LEU A 468 30.24 11.19 -12.15
CA LEU A 468 29.07 11.89 -12.71
C LEU A 468 29.36 12.53 -14.08
N ASP A 469 30.59 12.90 -14.36
CA ASP A 469 31.02 13.47 -15.63
C ASP A 469 31.36 12.42 -16.71
N GLN A 470 31.35 11.10 -16.38
CA GLN A 470 31.60 10.03 -17.34
C GLN A 470 30.47 9.91 -18.37
N GLU A 471 30.78 9.34 -19.53
CA GLU A 471 29.80 9.11 -20.60
C GLU A 471 28.77 8.03 -20.20
N ASP A 472 29.25 6.89 -19.70
CA ASP A 472 28.39 5.83 -19.17
C ASP A 472 28.10 6.06 -17.67
N LYS A 473 26.82 6.34 -17.37
CA LYS A 473 26.32 6.59 -16.01
C LYS A 473 25.41 5.47 -15.47
N THR A 474 25.24 4.41 -16.26
CA THR A 474 24.29 3.31 -15.94
C THR A 474 24.69 2.50 -14.71
N GLN A 475 25.96 2.58 -14.29
CA GLN A 475 26.49 1.87 -13.13
C GLN A 475 26.58 2.73 -11.87
N LEU A 476 26.20 4.02 -11.95
CA LEU A 476 26.25 4.91 -10.79
C LEU A 476 25.13 4.58 -9.81
N ARG A 477 25.46 4.58 -8.53
CA ARG A 477 24.55 4.19 -7.45
C ARG A 477 24.22 5.38 -6.57
N ALA A 478 23.04 5.32 -5.98
CA ALA A 478 22.49 6.32 -5.09
C ALA A 478 22.58 5.88 -3.62
N LYS A 479 22.74 6.83 -2.70
CA LYS A 479 22.48 6.66 -1.26
C LYS A 479 20.96 6.65 -1.01
N ALA A 480 20.27 5.72 -1.71
CA ALA A 480 18.82 5.52 -1.62
C ALA A 480 18.54 4.18 -0.94
N TYR A 481 17.41 4.12 -0.24
CA TYR A 481 17.01 2.97 0.56
C TYR A 481 15.50 2.87 0.65
N ASP A 482 14.97 1.66 0.38
CA ASP A 482 13.56 1.33 0.49
C ASP A 482 13.33 0.26 1.54
N MET A 483 12.35 0.47 2.43
CA MET A 483 11.86 -0.57 3.32
C MET A 483 10.82 -1.42 2.60
N VAL A 484 11.09 -2.72 2.55
CA VAL A 484 10.22 -3.70 1.89
C VAL A 484 9.56 -4.61 2.93
N LEU A 485 8.27 -4.84 2.78
CA LEU A 485 7.50 -5.82 3.54
C LEU A 485 6.74 -6.73 2.59
N ASN A 486 7.05 -8.04 2.61
CA ASN A 486 6.25 -9.05 1.91
C ASN A 486 6.03 -8.76 0.41
N GLY A 487 7.02 -8.22 -0.28
CA GLY A 487 6.91 -7.91 -1.71
C GLY A 487 6.34 -6.52 -2.02
N TYR A 488 6.13 -5.69 -1.00
CA TYR A 488 5.69 -4.30 -1.16
C TYR A 488 6.73 -3.34 -0.59
N GLU A 489 7.03 -2.30 -1.33
CA GLU A 489 7.72 -1.13 -0.81
C GLU A 489 6.81 -0.40 0.17
N LEU A 490 7.18 -0.38 1.45
CA LEU A 490 6.46 0.38 2.48
C LEU A 490 6.76 1.87 2.39
N GLY A 491 7.99 2.20 2.09
CA GLY A 491 8.46 3.56 1.96
C GLY A 491 9.90 3.59 1.53
N GLY A 492 10.25 4.67 0.87
CA GLY A 492 11.58 4.91 0.34
C GLY A 492 12.13 6.28 0.69
N GLY A 493 13.44 6.38 0.65
CA GLY A 493 14.16 7.60 0.95
C GLY A 493 15.57 7.61 0.42
N SER A 494 16.26 8.73 0.67
CA SER A 494 17.65 8.88 0.30
C SER A 494 18.36 9.91 1.17
N VAL A 495 19.67 9.90 1.14
CA VAL A 495 20.49 11.07 1.50
C VAL A 495 20.35 12.10 0.39
N ARG A 496 20.29 13.39 0.75
CA ARG A 496 20.13 14.49 -0.22
C ARG A 496 21.50 15.10 -0.55
N ILE A 497 21.60 15.60 -1.78
CA ILE A 497 22.76 16.41 -2.17
C ILE A 497 22.69 17.71 -1.38
N SER A 498 23.76 18.03 -0.64
CA SER A 498 23.94 19.29 0.08
C SER A 498 25.09 20.15 -0.46
N ASP A 499 25.82 19.62 -1.46
CA ASP A 499 26.93 20.26 -2.13
C ASP A 499 26.49 20.84 -3.48
N GLU A 500 26.78 22.13 -3.73
CA GLU A 500 26.35 22.85 -4.94
C GLU A 500 27.02 22.26 -6.20
N GLU A 501 28.30 21.90 -6.15
CA GLU A 501 29.02 21.36 -7.32
C GLU A 501 28.48 19.99 -7.70
N VAL A 502 28.18 19.13 -6.72
CA VAL A 502 27.57 17.82 -6.95
C VAL A 502 26.17 17.99 -7.53
N GLN A 503 25.39 18.98 -7.06
CA GLN A 503 24.05 19.23 -7.58
C GLN A 503 24.09 19.73 -9.04
N GLU A 504 25.04 20.58 -9.39
CA GLU A 504 25.23 21.02 -10.78
C GLU A 504 25.60 19.86 -11.70
N LYS A 505 26.53 19.00 -11.27
CA LYS A 505 26.89 17.77 -12.00
C LYS A 505 25.69 16.86 -12.21
N MET A 506 24.84 16.72 -11.18
CA MET A 506 23.62 15.90 -11.26
C MET A 506 22.63 16.46 -12.30
N PHE A 507 22.35 17.76 -12.29
CA PHE A 507 21.50 18.41 -13.30
C PHE A 507 22.05 18.26 -14.71
N LYS A 508 23.36 18.45 -14.89
CA LYS A 508 24.03 18.24 -16.17
C LYS A 508 23.91 16.78 -16.65
N ALA A 509 24.05 15.80 -15.74
CA ALA A 509 23.89 14.39 -16.06
C ALA A 509 22.47 14.05 -16.52
N LEU A 510 21.45 14.74 -16.00
CA LEU A 510 20.05 14.65 -16.41
C LEU A 510 19.71 15.45 -17.67
N GLY A 511 20.69 16.12 -18.29
CA GLY A 511 20.47 16.98 -19.47
C GLY A 511 19.66 18.24 -19.15
N MET A 512 19.60 18.68 -17.88
CA MET A 512 18.88 19.86 -17.45
C MET A 512 19.77 21.10 -17.54
N SER A 513 19.32 22.12 -18.26
CA SER A 513 20.02 23.42 -18.29
C SER A 513 19.87 24.15 -16.95
N GLN A 514 20.83 25.04 -16.66
CA GLN A 514 20.77 25.90 -15.47
C GLN A 514 19.50 26.77 -15.44
N GLU A 515 19.05 27.24 -16.59
CA GLU A 515 17.80 28.02 -16.71
C GLU A 515 16.59 27.15 -16.30
N THR A 516 16.50 25.93 -16.80
CA THR A 516 15.45 24.97 -16.45
C THR A 516 15.48 24.60 -14.97
N ALA A 517 16.69 24.36 -14.42
CA ALA A 517 16.86 24.06 -13.01
C ALA A 517 16.40 25.24 -12.12
N ASN A 518 16.78 26.47 -12.48
CA ASN A 518 16.36 27.68 -11.77
C ASN A 518 14.86 27.94 -11.89
N ASP A 519 14.24 27.69 -13.05
CA ASP A 519 12.79 27.84 -13.16
C ASP A 519 12.03 26.85 -12.29
N LYS A 520 12.47 25.60 -12.26
CA LYS A 520 11.78 24.52 -11.51
C LYS A 520 12.09 24.57 -10.01
N PHE A 521 13.35 24.76 -9.63
CA PHE A 521 13.87 24.55 -8.28
C PHE A 521 14.56 25.80 -7.69
N GLY A 522 14.46 26.95 -8.36
CA GLY A 522 15.25 28.16 -8.01
C GLY A 522 15.14 28.57 -6.55
N TYR A 523 13.97 28.44 -5.93
CA TYR A 523 13.79 28.80 -4.51
C TYR A 523 14.51 27.82 -3.55
N LEU A 524 14.64 26.54 -3.91
CA LEU A 524 15.44 25.57 -3.13
C LEU A 524 16.94 25.82 -3.34
N LEU A 525 17.36 26.02 -4.60
CA LEU A 525 18.76 26.33 -4.94
C LEU A 525 19.21 27.65 -4.31
N GLU A 526 18.32 28.66 -4.24
CA GLU A 526 18.60 29.91 -3.52
C GLU A 526 18.78 29.66 -2.01
N ALA A 527 17.92 28.84 -1.39
CA ALA A 527 18.04 28.50 0.02
C ALA A 527 19.37 27.79 0.31
N PHE A 528 19.86 26.95 -0.60
CA PHE A 528 21.11 26.20 -0.43
C PHE A 528 22.34 27.09 -0.34
N LYS A 529 22.32 28.29 -0.89
CA LYS A 529 23.42 29.26 -0.78
C LYS A 529 23.65 29.78 0.64
N TYR A 530 22.72 29.60 1.56
CA TYR A 530 22.77 30.09 2.93
C TYR A 530 23.17 29.05 3.98
N GLY A 531 23.77 27.97 3.54
CA GLY A 531 24.26 26.89 4.40
C GLY A 531 23.24 25.75 4.56
N VAL A 532 23.56 24.63 3.95
CA VAL A 532 22.74 23.41 3.95
C VAL A 532 23.36 22.37 4.87
N PRO A 533 22.65 21.89 5.89
CA PRO A 533 23.15 20.76 6.65
C PRO A 533 23.08 19.50 5.78
N PRO A 534 24.00 18.53 5.92
CA PRO A 534 23.75 17.17 5.42
C PRO A 534 22.41 16.68 5.96
N HIS A 535 21.54 16.18 5.09
CA HIS A 535 20.21 15.75 5.50
C HIS A 535 19.72 14.55 4.69
N ALA A 536 18.83 13.81 5.28
CA ALA A 536 18.28 12.59 4.70
C ALA A 536 16.86 12.36 5.24
N GLY A 537 16.05 11.66 4.48
CA GLY A 537 14.68 11.39 4.89
C GLY A 537 14.05 10.22 4.16
N LEU A 538 12.81 9.95 4.52
CA LEU A 538 12.04 8.85 3.99
C LEU A 538 10.55 9.18 4.07
N ALA A 539 9.77 8.63 3.16
CA ALA A 539 8.31 8.68 3.21
C ALA A 539 7.71 7.28 3.17
N PHE A 540 6.87 6.94 4.15
CA PHE A 540 6.08 5.71 4.12
C PHE A 540 4.73 5.95 3.47
N GLY A 541 4.31 5.05 2.58
CA GLY A 541 2.93 5.00 2.10
C GLY A 541 2.00 4.52 3.22
N PHE A 542 1.34 5.46 3.92
CA PHE A 542 0.52 5.12 5.09
C PHE A 542 -0.64 4.18 4.73
N ASP A 543 -1.28 4.40 3.58
CA ASP A 543 -2.38 3.54 3.12
C ASP A 543 -1.89 2.12 2.83
N ARG A 544 -0.70 1.97 2.22
CA ARG A 544 -0.08 0.67 1.95
C ARG A 544 0.34 -0.04 3.24
N LEU A 545 0.94 0.68 4.19
CA LEU A 545 1.24 0.14 5.52
C LEU A 545 -0.03 -0.39 6.18
N MET A 546 -1.12 0.37 6.15
CA MET A 546 -2.40 -0.05 6.71
C MET A 546 -2.99 -1.27 6.00
N MET A 547 -2.91 -1.32 4.66
CA MET A 547 -3.34 -2.48 3.87
C MET A 547 -2.63 -3.77 4.35
N LEU A 548 -1.32 -3.71 4.54
CA LEU A 548 -0.51 -4.85 4.97
C LEU A 548 -0.76 -5.23 6.44
N LEU A 549 -0.92 -4.25 7.33
CA LEU A 549 -1.24 -4.50 8.74
C LEU A 549 -2.65 -5.10 8.94
N THR A 550 -3.61 -4.71 8.13
CA THR A 550 -5.00 -5.22 8.22
C THR A 550 -5.21 -6.52 7.44
N GLY A 551 -4.26 -6.91 6.58
CA GLY A 551 -4.41 -8.03 5.64
C GLY A 551 -5.43 -7.76 4.54
N ALA A 552 -5.72 -6.49 4.24
CA ALA A 552 -6.63 -6.10 3.17
C ALA A 552 -5.99 -6.33 1.78
N ASP A 553 -6.80 -6.69 0.79
CA ASP A 553 -6.32 -6.97 -0.57
C ASP A 553 -6.02 -5.70 -1.37
N ASN A 554 -6.54 -4.54 -0.94
CA ASN A 554 -6.31 -3.25 -1.60
C ASN A 554 -6.45 -2.08 -0.62
N ILE A 555 -5.86 -0.92 -0.97
CA ILE A 555 -5.86 0.26 -0.10
C ILE A 555 -7.24 0.91 0.06
N ARG A 556 -8.22 0.63 -0.80
CA ARG A 556 -9.59 1.15 -0.69
C ARG A 556 -10.32 0.61 0.54
N GLU A 557 -9.87 -0.51 1.09
CA GLU A 557 -10.40 -1.08 2.35
C GLU A 557 -9.95 -0.30 3.60
N VAL A 558 -8.86 0.47 3.50
CA VAL A 558 -8.26 1.20 4.63
C VAL A 558 -8.36 2.73 4.49
N ILE A 559 -9.00 3.21 3.41
CA ILE A 559 -9.32 4.62 3.15
C ILE A 559 -10.84 4.80 3.32
N ALA A 560 -11.25 5.81 4.07
CA ALA A 560 -12.68 6.02 4.35
C ALA A 560 -13.49 6.26 3.06
N PHE A 561 -13.03 7.14 2.18
CA PHE A 561 -13.71 7.54 0.95
C PHE A 561 -12.74 7.51 -0.25
N PRO A 562 -12.37 6.31 -0.73
CA PRO A 562 -11.47 6.17 -1.87
C PRO A 562 -12.19 6.42 -3.19
N LYS A 563 -11.41 6.62 -4.26
CA LYS A 563 -11.89 6.55 -5.64
C LYS A 563 -11.90 5.08 -6.12
N ASN A 564 -12.75 4.76 -7.11
CA ASN A 564 -12.69 3.49 -7.82
C ASN A 564 -11.51 3.44 -8.81
N GLN A 565 -11.38 2.37 -9.58
CA GLN A 565 -10.29 2.19 -10.56
C GLN A 565 -10.26 3.25 -11.68
N ASN A 566 -11.40 3.93 -11.94
CA ASN A 566 -11.53 5.00 -12.93
C ASN A 566 -11.35 6.40 -12.32
N ALA A 567 -10.76 6.52 -11.14
CA ALA A 567 -10.59 7.77 -10.40
C ALA A 567 -11.90 8.50 -10.05
N ILE A 568 -13.04 7.78 -10.02
CA ILE A 568 -14.37 8.31 -9.72
C ILE A 568 -14.72 7.98 -8.27
N CYS A 569 -15.39 8.90 -7.58
CA CYS A 569 -16.06 8.63 -6.30
C CYS A 569 -17.54 8.27 -6.56
N PRO A 570 -17.96 6.99 -6.51
CA PRO A 570 -19.33 6.60 -6.82
C PRO A 570 -20.38 7.14 -5.82
N MET A 571 -19.95 7.55 -4.62
CA MET A 571 -20.83 8.12 -3.59
C MET A 571 -21.18 9.58 -3.88
N THR A 572 -20.21 10.38 -4.32
CA THR A 572 -20.37 11.83 -4.56
C THR A 572 -20.48 12.19 -6.03
N ASN A 573 -20.22 11.23 -6.94
CA ASN A 573 -20.07 11.42 -8.37
C ASN A 573 -18.93 12.39 -8.76
N ALA A 574 -17.91 12.56 -7.91
CA ALA A 574 -16.73 13.33 -8.25
C ALA A 574 -15.82 12.51 -9.21
N PRO A 575 -15.18 13.14 -10.24
CA PRO A 575 -15.25 14.56 -10.56
C PRO A 575 -16.61 14.96 -11.19
N GLY A 576 -17.03 16.20 -10.93
CA GLY A 576 -18.27 16.78 -11.44
C GLY A 576 -18.01 17.94 -12.40
N LEU A 577 -19.05 18.40 -13.06
CA LEU A 577 -18.99 19.62 -13.85
C LEU A 577 -18.89 20.84 -12.94
N PRO A 578 -18.14 21.88 -13.33
CA PRO A 578 -18.15 23.15 -12.62
C PRO A 578 -19.54 23.82 -12.72
N GLU A 579 -19.86 24.67 -11.75
CA GLU A 579 -21.07 25.49 -11.79
C GLU A 579 -20.99 26.57 -12.86
N ASP A 580 -22.16 27.04 -13.31
CA ASP A 580 -22.25 28.12 -14.30
C ASP A 580 -21.47 29.36 -13.82
N GLY A 581 -20.66 29.94 -14.71
CA GLY A 581 -19.83 31.11 -14.44
C GLY A 581 -18.48 30.86 -13.76
N GLN A 582 -18.26 29.70 -13.12
CA GLN A 582 -16.97 29.41 -12.45
C GLN A 582 -15.78 29.41 -13.42
N LEU A 583 -15.95 28.86 -14.61
CA LEU A 583 -14.90 28.84 -15.63
C LEU A 583 -14.63 30.24 -16.20
N GLU A 584 -15.66 31.05 -16.35
CA GLU A 584 -15.54 32.45 -16.80
C GLU A 584 -14.75 33.27 -15.79
N GLU A 585 -15.04 33.14 -14.47
CA GLU A 585 -14.30 33.79 -13.39
C GLU A 585 -12.81 33.39 -13.38
N LEU A 586 -12.51 32.17 -13.79
CA LEU A 586 -11.14 31.64 -13.88
C LEU A 586 -10.47 31.96 -15.22
N SER A 587 -11.19 32.54 -16.19
CA SER A 587 -10.72 32.77 -17.57
C SER A 587 -10.28 31.47 -18.27
N ILE A 588 -11.02 30.38 -18.07
CA ILE A 588 -10.72 29.04 -18.59
C ILE A 588 -11.87 28.57 -19.48
N LYS A 589 -11.56 27.78 -20.52
CA LYS A 589 -12.53 27.04 -21.33
C LYS A 589 -12.17 25.57 -21.32
N VAL A 590 -13.20 24.72 -21.32
CA VAL A 590 -13.06 23.28 -21.57
C VAL A 590 -13.11 23.09 -23.08
N ASP A 591 -12.03 22.52 -23.63
CA ASP A 591 -11.92 22.15 -25.04
C ASP A 591 -11.97 20.62 -25.11
N LEU A 592 -13.16 20.09 -25.40
CA LEU A 592 -13.38 18.65 -25.61
C LEU A 592 -13.38 18.41 -27.12
N GLU A 593 -12.47 17.55 -27.59
CA GLU A 593 -12.63 16.99 -28.94
C GLU A 593 -13.96 16.24 -28.97
N GLU A 594 -14.80 16.56 -29.93
CA GLU A 594 -16.03 15.78 -30.18
C GLU A 594 -15.58 14.33 -30.47
N GLN A 595 -15.86 13.42 -29.54
CA GLN A 595 -15.69 12.00 -29.80
C GLN A 595 -16.72 11.60 -30.85
N GLU A 596 -16.29 11.36 -32.10
CA GLU A 596 -17.08 10.76 -33.16
C GLU A 596 -17.56 9.33 -32.80
#